data_40e8aec3417484b03bfe26e5251de14e
#
_entry.id   40e8aec3417484b03bfe26e5251de14e
#
_cell.length_a   1.000
_cell.length_b   1.000
_cell.length_c   1.000
_cell.angle_alpha   90.00
_cell.angle_beta   90.00
_cell.angle_gamma   90.00
#
_symmetry.space_group_name_H-M   'P 1'
#
loop_
_entity.id
_entity.type
_entity.pdbx_description
1 polymer ?
#
loop_
_entity_poly.entity_id
_entity_poly.type
_entity_poly.pdbx_seq_one_letter_code
_entity_poly.pdbx_strand_id
1 'polypeptide(L)'
;GFDTFLRAASVVKAMRHLRIGQIGTRPEIFWSVKVNERELMEKFGIEIVPITMTDLSNLLLAHEKAHSDLVQAEAASLKTRFPKSGYSDDAWARLANLKLTLRAWAEEKQVSAIAAQCWRPMDTVAGVAPCFVFSELTGEGLPVICESDIHGAVSSVIAAPASRYQSATFLADLTIRHPTNGNAELLWHCGVFPHVLAKQEAANVALHFNRRNPAVGSWELKHGEITIVRFDGLGGAYSCLFGEGRGIDGPKTFGTYLWAEVANWPLWERKIMEGPYIHHCAGVYGHLAPAIWEACKYLPALKADPATPTAEQIQTYLL
;
A
#
# COMPACT_ATOMS: atom_id res chain seq x y z
N GLY A 1 -24.84 -9.50 6.09
CA GLY A 1 -25.29 -10.82 5.63
C GLY A 1 -24.13 -11.81 5.44
N PHE A 2 -24.39 -12.94 4.78
CA PHE A 2 -23.38 -14.02 4.65
C PHE A 2 -22.09 -13.59 3.94
N ASP A 3 -22.18 -12.76 2.89
CA ASP A 3 -20.99 -12.22 2.19
C ASP A 3 -20.13 -11.33 3.12
N THR A 4 -20.76 -10.47 3.92
CA THR A 4 -20.07 -9.65 4.92
C THR A 4 -19.30 -10.52 5.92
N PHE A 5 -19.93 -11.61 6.37
CA PHE A 5 -19.29 -12.57 7.28
C PHE A 5 -18.08 -13.26 6.63
N LEU A 6 -18.20 -13.72 5.37
CA LEU A 6 -17.08 -14.34 4.66
C LEU A 6 -15.90 -13.37 4.46
N ARG A 7 -16.18 -12.12 4.14
CA ARG A 7 -15.17 -11.05 4.03
C ARG A 7 -14.48 -10.79 5.36
N ALA A 8 -15.26 -10.65 6.44
CA ALA A 8 -14.73 -10.47 7.79
C ALA A 8 -13.86 -11.67 8.22
N ALA A 9 -14.33 -12.90 7.99
CA ALA A 9 -13.57 -14.12 8.27
C ALA A 9 -12.24 -14.17 7.48
N SER A 10 -12.24 -13.69 6.22
CA SER A 10 -11.03 -13.59 5.40
C SER A 10 -10.01 -12.61 6.00
N VAL A 11 -10.46 -11.46 6.50
CA VAL A 11 -9.61 -10.47 7.21
C VAL A 11 -9.01 -11.09 8.48
N VAL A 12 -9.85 -11.70 9.32
CA VAL A 12 -9.40 -12.33 10.58
C VAL A 12 -8.39 -13.44 10.29
N LYS A 13 -8.64 -14.26 9.25
CA LYS A 13 -7.69 -15.30 8.81
C LYS A 13 -6.35 -14.71 8.38
N ALA A 14 -6.36 -13.63 7.59
CA ALA A 14 -5.14 -13.00 7.08
C ALA A 14 -4.31 -12.33 8.19
N MET A 15 -4.97 -11.84 9.26
CA MET A 15 -4.30 -11.25 10.41
C MET A 15 -3.66 -12.27 11.36
N ARG A 16 -4.10 -13.54 11.31
CA ARG A 16 -3.51 -14.61 12.13
C ARG A 16 -2.14 -15.01 11.60
N HIS A 17 -1.12 -14.95 12.45
CA HIS A 17 0.26 -15.30 12.10
C HIS A 17 0.78 -14.50 10.91
N LEU A 18 0.39 -13.22 10.83
CA LEU A 18 0.81 -12.32 9.77
C LEU A 18 2.32 -12.08 9.83
N ARG A 19 2.99 -12.24 8.69
CA ARG A 19 4.41 -11.92 8.52
C ARG A 19 4.54 -10.77 7.54
N ILE A 20 5.20 -9.68 7.99
CA ILE A 20 5.50 -8.50 7.18
C ILE A 20 6.99 -8.44 6.93
N GLY A 21 7.39 -8.44 5.66
CA GLY A 21 8.77 -8.21 5.28
C GLY A 21 9.16 -6.75 5.50
N GLN A 22 10.32 -6.51 6.11
CA GLN A 22 10.87 -5.16 6.23
C GLN A 22 12.20 -5.09 5.49
N ILE A 23 12.31 -4.18 4.52
CA ILE A 23 13.54 -3.96 3.75
C ILE A 23 14.15 -2.61 4.12
N GLY A 24 15.30 -2.67 4.78
CA GLY A 24 15.96 -1.49 5.32
C GLY A 24 15.22 -0.89 6.53
N THR A 25 15.53 0.35 6.83
CA THR A 25 14.93 1.09 7.94
C THR A 25 14.00 2.17 7.42
N ARG A 26 13.17 2.76 8.27
CA ARG A 26 12.41 3.97 7.88
C ARG A 26 13.39 5.09 7.48
N PRO A 27 12.99 5.99 6.58
CA PRO A 27 13.73 7.23 6.36
C PRO A 27 13.88 8.01 7.68
N GLU A 28 15.03 8.64 7.90
CA GLU A 28 15.38 9.30 9.17
C GLU A 28 14.28 10.27 9.65
N ILE A 29 13.80 11.11 8.73
CA ILE A 29 12.82 12.17 9.02
C ILE A 29 11.37 11.67 9.17
N PHE A 30 11.09 10.39 8.86
CA PHE A 30 9.72 9.84 8.89
C PHE A 30 9.40 9.25 10.25
N TRP A 31 9.19 10.12 11.22
CA TRP A 31 8.88 9.74 12.61
C TRP A 31 7.52 9.06 12.74
N SER A 32 6.57 9.44 11.92
CA SER A 32 5.19 8.96 11.96
C SER A 32 5.03 7.47 11.62
N VAL A 33 5.98 6.87 10.89
CA VAL A 33 5.94 5.44 10.52
C VAL A 33 6.67 4.53 11.52
N LYS A 34 7.06 5.06 12.70
CA LYS A 34 7.64 4.22 13.77
C LYS A 34 6.59 3.28 14.33
N VAL A 35 7.01 2.04 14.55
CA VAL A 35 6.17 1.00 15.15
C VAL A 35 6.82 0.39 16.38
N ASN A 36 6.02 -0.24 17.22
CA ASN A 36 6.48 -1.09 18.30
C ASN A 36 6.30 -2.56 17.88
N GLU A 37 7.35 -3.15 17.31
CA GLU A 37 7.32 -4.53 16.81
C GLU A 37 6.97 -5.56 17.89
N ARG A 38 7.44 -5.33 19.13
CA ARG A 38 7.10 -6.19 20.26
C ARG A 38 5.60 -6.18 20.54
N GLU A 39 4.96 -5.01 20.56
CA GLU A 39 3.51 -4.91 20.77
C GLU A 39 2.73 -5.56 19.62
N LEU A 40 3.17 -5.41 18.37
CA LEU A 40 2.56 -6.07 17.22
C LEU A 40 2.58 -7.59 17.37
N MET A 41 3.69 -8.15 17.83
CA MET A 41 3.81 -9.58 18.11
C MET A 41 2.93 -10.00 19.29
N GLU A 42 2.98 -9.28 20.44
CA GLU A 42 2.25 -9.65 21.65
C GLU A 42 0.72 -9.55 21.48
N LYS A 43 0.24 -8.53 20.75
CA LYS A 43 -1.20 -8.23 20.60
C LYS A 43 -1.87 -8.92 19.42
N PHE A 44 -1.14 -9.10 18.33
CA PHE A 44 -1.70 -9.57 17.05
C PHE A 44 -1.00 -10.81 16.50
N GLY A 45 0.14 -11.22 17.06
CA GLY A 45 0.97 -12.28 16.51
C GLY A 45 1.63 -11.88 15.17
N ILE A 46 1.79 -10.58 14.91
CA ILE A 46 2.43 -10.06 13.70
C ILE A 46 3.94 -10.14 13.85
N GLU A 47 4.59 -10.92 12.98
CA GLU A 47 6.03 -11.05 12.90
C GLU A 47 6.60 -10.11 11.84
N ILE A 48 7.62 -9.34 12.20
CA ILE A 48 8.38 -8.53 11.25
C ILE A 48 9.62 -9.33 10.83
N VAL A 49 9.83 -9.48 9.52
CA VAL A 49 10.94 -10.21 8.91
C VAL A 49 11.89 -9.21 8.26
N PRO A 50 12.94 -8.73 8.97
CA PRO A 50 13.80 -7.69 8.45
C PRO A 50 14.93 -8.23 7.57
N ILE A 51 15.30 -7.46 6.54
CA ILE A 51 16.58 -7.55 5.83
C ILE A 51 17.21 -6.16 5.68
N THR A 52 18.53 -6.13 5.64
CA THR A 52 19.29 -4.88 5.40
C THR A 52 19.35 -4.55 3.91
N MET A 53 19.78 -3.33 3.56
CA MET A 53 20.07 -2.98 2.16
C MET A 53 21.27 -3.76 1.61
N THR A 54 22.20 -4.18 2.45
CA THR A 54 23.30 -5.07 2.05
C THR A 54 22.77 -6.46 1.67
N ASP A 55 21.84 -7.00 2.46
CA ASP A 55 21.20 -8.28 2.13
C ASP A 55 20.42 -8.18 0.81
N LEU A 56 19.67 -7.10 0.60
CA LEU A 56 18.98 -6.86 -0.67
C LEU A 56 19.96 -6.79 -1.84
N SER A 57 21.09 -6.09 -1.69
CA SER A 57 22.14 -6.04 -2.72
C SER A 57 22.66 -7.43 -3.09
N ASN A 58 22.94 -8.25 -2.07
CA ASN A 58 23.41 -9.62 -2.28
C ASN A 58 22.35 -10.50 -2.95
N LEU A 59 21.06 -10.34 -2.58
CA LEU A 59 19.95 -11.05 -3.20
C LEU A 59 19.79 -10.67 -4.68
N LEU A 60 19.90 -9.38 -5.02
CA LEU A 60 19.83 -8.92 -6.41
C LEU A 60 20.95 -9.51 -7.28
N LEU A 61 22.18 -9.50 -6.78
CA LEU A 61 23.33 -10.09 -7.49
C LEU A 61 23.19 -11.61 -7.66
N ALA A 62 22.76 -12.29 -6.62
CA ALA A 62 22.55 -13.75 -6.65
C ALA A 62 21.43 -14.13 -7.62
N HIS A 63 20.32 -13.40 -7.58
CA HIS A 63 19.15 -13.66 -8.43
C HIS A 63 19.47 -13.41 -9.91
N GLU A 64 20.12 -12.30 -10.24
CA GLU A 64 20.54 -11.98 -11.60
C GLU A 64 21.45 -13.06 -12.17
N LYS A 65 22.44 -13.50 -11.38
CA LYS A 65 23.37 -14.57 -11.79
C LYS A 65 22.68 -15.92 -12.01
N ALA A 66 21.72 -16.27 -11.16
CA ALA A 66 21.04 -17.55 -11.21
C ALA A 66 19.90 -17.61 -12.24
N HIS A 67 19.27 -16.47 -12.54
CA HIS A 67 18.01 -16.38 -13.29
C HIS A 67 18.04 -15.33 -14.40
N SER A 68 19.20 -15.13 -15.05
CA SER A 68 19.38 -14.13 -16.10
C SER A 68 18.31 -14.20 -17.19
N ASP A 69 17.94 -15.39 -17.66
CA ASP A 69 16.94 -15.57 -18.71
C ASP A 69 15.54 -15.11 -18.26
N LEU A 70 15.16 -15.37 -17.01
CA LEU A 70 13.89 -14.90 -16.43
C LEU A 70 13.88 -13.37 -16.30
N VAL A 71 14.99 -12.79 -15.88
CA VAL A 71 15.16 -11.34 -15.80
C VAL A 71 14.99 -10.70 -17.17
N GLN A 72 15.62 -11.25 -18.22
CA GLN A 72 15.48 -10.71 -19.58
C GLN A 72 14.06 -10.87 -20.14
N ALA A 73 13.41 -12.00 -19.87
CA ALA A 73 12.04 -12.23 -20.30
C ALA A 73 11.06 -11.24 -19.62
N GLU A 74 11.19 -11.02 -18.31
CA GLU A 74 10.37 -10.04 -17.59
C GLU A 74 10.67 -8.61 -18.05
N ALA A 75 11.93 -8.24 -18.27
CA ALA A 75 12.32 -6.94 -18.80
C ALA A 75 11.67 -6.66 -20.16
N ALA A 76 11.67 -7.64 -21.07
CA ALA A 76 11.01 -7.54 -22.39
C ALA A 76 9.49 -7.36 -22.24
N SER A 77 8.87 -8.10 -21.31
CA SER A 77 7.45 -7.98 -20.98
C SER A 77 7.10 -6.58 -20.49
N LEU A 78 7.84 -6.05 -19.50
CA LEU A 78 7.66 -4.71 -18.97
C LEU A 78 7.83 -3.64 -20.06
N LYS A 79 8.89 -3.73 -20.85
CA LYS A 79 9.16 -2.80 -21.97
C LYS A 79 8.03 -2.80 -22.98
N THR A 80 7.47 -3.95 -23.31
CA THR A 80 6.37 -4.08 -24.27
C THR A 80 5.09 -3.41 -23.75
N ARG A 81 4.82 -3.51 -22.45
CA ARG A 81 3.65 -2.86 -21.82
C ARG A 81 3.77 -1.34 -21.72
N PHE A 82 4.99 -0.80 -21.66
CA PHE A 82 5.27 0.63 -21.52
C PHE A 82 6.22 1.17 -22.60
N PRO A 83 5.83 1.11 -23.88
CA PRO A 83 6.72 1.45 -25.00
C PRO A 83 7.12 2.93 -25.07
N LYS A 84 6.35 3.80 -24.40
CA LYS A 84 6.59 5.26 -24.41
C LYS A 84 7.60 5.73 -23.36
N SER A 85 8.13 4.84 -22.52
CA SER A 85 9.02 5.22 -21.40
C SER A 85 10.36 5.78 -21.85
N GLY A 86 10.91 5.28 -22.97
CA GLY A 86 12.24 5.66 -23.47
C GLY A 86 13.40 5.14 -22.61
N TYR A 87 13.17 4.17 -21.72
CA TYR A 87 14.22 3.61 -20.85
C TYR A 87 15.16 2.67 -21.64
N SER A 88 16.42 2.59 -21.17
CA SER A 88 17.41 1.65 -21.69
C SER A 88 17.04 0.20 -21.32
N ASP A 89 17.59 -0.76 -22.06
CA ASP A 89 17.43 -2.18 -21.75
C ASP A 89 18.02 -2.54 -20.38
N ASP A 90 19.12 -1.89 -19.97
CA ASP A 90 19.69 -2.03 -18.63
C ASP A 90 18.70 -1.58 -17.53
N ALA A 91 18.01 -0.46 -17.72
CA ALA A 91 17.02 0.00 -16.75
C ALA A 91 15.85 -0.99 -16.63
N TRP A 92 15.36 -1.53 -17.74
CA TRP A 92 14.32 -2.56 -17.73
C TRP A 92 14.80 -3.86 -17.07
N ALA A 93 16.03 -4.29 -17.32
CA ALA A 93 16.61 -5.46 -16.67
C ALA A 93 16.74 -5.27 -15.15
N ARG A 94 17.17 -4.10 -14.68
CA ARG A 94 17.22 -3.77 -13.24
C ARG A 94 15.84 -3.76 -12.59
N LEU A 95 14.83 -3.19 -13.23
CA LEU A 95 13.45 -3.20 -12.75
C LEU A 95 12.90 -4.65 -12.66
N ALA A 96 13.14 -5.45 -13.69
CA ALA A 96 12.74 -6.86 -13.71
C ALA A 96 13.45 -7.68 -12.61
N ASN A 97 14.76 -7.49 -12.46
CA ASN A 97 15.53 -8.19 -11.42
C ASN A 97 15.04 -7.81 -10.02
N LEU A 98 14.80 -6.52 -9.73
CA LEU A 98 14.25 -6.07 -8.46
C LEU A 98 12.88 -6.72 -8.19
N LYS A 99 11.99 -6.73 -9.19
CA LYS A 99 10.65 -7.33 -9.08
C LYS A 99 10.71 -8.81 -8.74
N LEU A 100 11.47 -9.57 -9.51
CA LEU A 100 11.59 -11.02 -9.34
C LEU A 100 12.30 -11.38 -8.03
N THR A 101 13.34 -10.64 -7.65
CA THR A 101 14.05 -10.85 -6.38
C THR A 101 13.14 -10.61 -5.18
N LEU A 102 12.38 -9.51 -5.17
CA LEU A 102 11.45 -9.22 -4.05
C LEU A 102 10.36 -10.26 -3.95
N ARG A 103 9.83 -10.75 -5.07
CA ARG A 103 8.83 -11.83 -5.08
C ARG A 103 9.42 -13.12 -4.52
N ALA A 104 10.56 -13.58 -5.03
CA ALA A 104 11.21 -14.80 -4.58
C ALA A 104 11.54 -14.75 -3.08
N TRP A 105 12.03 -13.62 -2.60
CA TRP A 105 12.29 -13.42 -1.17
C TRP A 105 11.00 -13.47 -0.34
N ALA A 106 9.93 -12.84 -0.80
CA ALA A 106 8.64 -12.85 -0.09
C ALA A 106 8.06 -14.26 0.00
N GLU A 107 8.16 -15.04 -1.06
CA GLU A 107 7.74 -16.44 -1.11
C GLU A 107 8.58 -17.32 -0.16
N GLU A 108 9.91 -17.20 -0.22
CA GLU A 108 10.84 -17.93 0.66
C GLU A 108 10.56 -17.64 2.14
N LYS A 109 10.35 -16.37 2.48
CA LYS A 109 10.11 -15.93 3.86
C LYS A 109 8.64 -16.01 4.27
N GLN A 110 7.75 -16.38 3.37
CA GLN A 110 6.30 -16.48 3.60
C GLN A 110 5.72 -15.16 4.16
N VAL A 111 6.15 -14.01 3.66
CA VAL A 111 5.61 -12.71 4.05
C VAL A 111 4.42 -12.35 3.19
N SER A 112 3.39 -11.76 3.80
CA SER A 112 2.13 -11.41 3.14
C SER A 112 2.13 -10.00 2.57
N ALA A 113 3.05 -9.16 3.00
CA ALA A 113 3.28 -7.81 2.50
C ALA A 113 4.71 -7.37 2.82
N ILE A 114 5.21 -6.36 2.14
CA ILE A 114 6.55 -5.80 2.34
C ILE A 114 6.43 -4.31 2.69
N ALA A 115 7.13 -3.86 3.73
CA ALA A 115 7.36 -2.46 4.03
C ALA A 115 8.83 -2.12 3.68
N ALA A 116 9.05 -1.23 2.70
CA ALA A 116 10.37 -1.04 2.12
C ALA A 116 10.87 0.41 2.20
N GLN A 117 12.13 0.58 2.56
CA GLN A 117 12.84 1.87 2.49
C GLN A 117 13.10 2.23 1.02
N CYS A 118 12.11 2.84 0.36
CA CYS A 118 12.17 3.17 -1.06
C CYS A 118 13.08 4.37 -1.39
N TRP A 119 13.47 5.17 -0.38
CA TRP A 119 14.31 6.36 -0.55
C TRP A 119 15.79 6.00 -0.58
N ARG A 120 16.55 6.77 -1.36
CA ARG A 120 18.01 6.72 -1.55
C ARG A 120 18.70 5.34 -1.44
N PRO A 121 18.76 4.65 -0.28
CA PRO A 121 19.52 3.41 -0.24
C PRO A 121 19.04 2.38 -1.27
N MET A 122 17.72 2.23 -1.44
CA MET A 122 17.19 1.22 -2.36
C MET A 122 17.42 1.60 -3.83
N ASP A 123 17.22 2.86 -4.22
CA ASP A 123 17.48 3.27 -5.60
C ASP A 123 18.98 3.25 -5.94
N THR A 124 19.85 3.44 -4.96
CA THR A 124 21.30 3.24 -5.13
C THR A 124 21.64 1.76 -5.33
N VAL A 125 21.08 0.88 -4.51
CA VAL A 125 21.31 -0.57 -4.56
C VAL A 125 20.73 -1.20 -5.83
N ALA A 126 19.51 -0.81 -6.21
CA ALA A 126 18.85 -1.34 -7.40
C ALA A 126 19.24 -0.63 -8.68
N GLY A 127 19.82 0.58 -8.62
CA GLY A 127 20.15 1.42 -9.78
C GLY A 127 18.92 2.03 -10.48
N VAL A 128 17.74 1.87 -9.89
CA VAL A 128 16.44 2.35 -10.39
C VAL A 128 15.55 2.80 -9.22
N ALA A 129 14.55 3.65 -9.49
CA ALA A 129 13.52 3.95 -8.51
C ALA A 129 12.58 2.75 -8.34
N PRO A 130 12.29 2.29 -7.11
CA PRO A 130 11.54 1.05 -6.90
C PRO A 130 10.02 1.20 -7.04
N CYS A 131 9.51 2.42 -7.12
CA CYS A 131 8.07 2.73 -7.03
C CYS A 131 7.21 1.96 -8.05
N PHE A 132 7.67 1.89 -9.31
CA PHE A 132 6.98 1.13 -10.36
C PHE A 132 6.97 -0.39 -10.06
N VAL A 133 8.07 -0.92 -9.54
CA VAL A 133 8.15 -2.34 -9.12
C VAL A 133 7.17 -2.62 -7.97
N PHE A 134 7.01 -1.70 -7.03
CA PHE A 134 6.03 -1.83 -5.94
C PHE A 134 4.60 -1.83 -6.48
N SER A 135 4.32 -0.98 -7.49
CA SER A 135 3.04 -0.99 -8.21
C SER A 135 2.74 -2.35 -8.86
N GLU A 136 3.72 -2.95 -9.53
CA GLU A 136 3.59 -4.25 -10.19
C GLU A 136 3.33 -5.37 -9.17
N LEU A 137 4.17 -5.49 -8.14
CA LEU A 137 4.03 -6.51 -7.11
C LEU A 137 2.70 -6.40 -6.35
N THR A 138 2.29 -5.18 -6.00
CA THR A 138 1.01 -4.94 -5.34
C THR A 138 -0.15 -5.31 -6.27
N GLY A 139 -0.05 -5.01 -7.56
CA GLY A 139 -1.03 -5.41 -8.57
C GLY A 139 -1.13 -6.93 -8.77
N GLU A 140 -0.08 -7.66 -8.48
CA GLU A 140 0.01 -9.12 -8.52
C GLU A 140 -0.36 -9.81 -7.20
N GLY A 141 -0.80 -9.03 -6.21
CA GLY A 141 -1.30 -9.54 -4.92
C GLY A 141 -0.29 -9.58 -3.78
N LEU A 142 0.93 -9.06 -3.97
CA LEU A 142 1.92 -8.85 -2.92
C LEU A 142 2.02 -7.34 -2.61
N PRO A 143 1.31 -6.80 -1.61
CA PRO A 143 1.42 -5.40 -1.25
C PRO A 143 2.84 -5.01 -0.87
N VAL A 144 3.40 -4.01 -1.57
CA VAL A 144 4.71 -3.42 -1.24
C VAL A 144 4.52 -1.95 -0.92
N ILE A 145 4.80 -1.61 0.32
CA ILE A 145 4.50 -0.34 0.94
C ILE A 145 5.77 0.50 1.07
N CYS A 146 5.70 1.74 0.62
CA CYS A 146 6.79 2.70 0.70
C CYS A 146 7.15 3.06 2.15
N GLU A 147 8.38 3.60 2.32
CA GLU A 147 8.83 4.34 3.50
C GLU A 147 8.91 3.49 4.77
N SER A 148 8.98 2.15 4.59
CA SER A 148 8.99 1.18 5.68
C SER A 148 7.78 1.32 6.63
N ASP A 149 6.61 1.75 6.08
CA ASP A 149 5.37 1.87 6.85
C ASP A 149 4.74 0.50 7.09
N ILE A 150 5.13 -0.13 8.19
CA ILE A 150 4.62 -1.44 8.62
C ILE A 150 3.11 -1.38 8.91
N HIS A 151 2.61 -0.31 9.54
CA HIS A 151 1.16 -0.14 9.77
C HIS A 151 0.40 0.01 8.44
N GLY A 152 0.99 0.65 7.43
CA GLY A 152 0.44 0.68 6.06
C GLY A 152 0.39 -0.71 5.42
N ALA A 153 1.41 -1.55 5.66
CA ALA A 153 1.40 -2.94 5.21
C ALA A 153 0.27 -3.74 5.89
N VAL A 154 0.09 -3.60 7.20
CA VAL A 154 -1.06 -4.21 7.92
C VAL A 154 -2.38 -3.69 7.38
N SER A 155 -2.50 -2.38 7.09
CA SER A 155 -3.69 -1.78 6.48
C SER A 155 -4.06 -2.44 5.15
N SER A 156 -3.06 -2.72 4.30
CA SER A 156 -3.26 -3.42 3.04
C SER A 156 -3.66 -4.88 3.24
N VAL A 157 -3.12 -5.55 4.28
CA VAL A 157 -3.50 -6.93 4.65
C VAL A 157 -4.90 -6.99 5.26
N ILE A 158 -5.45 -5.91 5.80
CA ILE A 158 -6.87 -5.81 6.18
C ILE A 158 -7.74 -5.59 4.93
N ALA A 159 -7.34 -4.67 4.06
CA ALA A 159 -8.12 -4.22 2.91
C ALA A 159 -8.27 -5.30 1.82
N ALA A 160 -7.18 -5.99 1.44
CA ALA A 160 -7.19 -6.98 0.37
C ALA A 160 -8.15 -8.15 0.62
N PRO A 161 -8.10 -8.85 1.78
CA PRO A 161 -9.03 -9.94 2.07
C PRO A 161 -10.47 -9.45 2.33
N ALA A 162 -10.68 -8.21 2.78
CA ALA A 162 -12.02 -7.62 2.84
C ALA A 162 -12.66 -7.57 1.45
N SER A 163 -11.88 -7.32 0.40
CA SER A 163 -12.34 -7.43 -1.00
C SER A 163 -12.39 -8.89 -1.51
N ARG A 164 -11.99 -9.88 -0.70
CA ARG A 164 -11.74 -11.27 -1.11
C ARG A 164 -10.70 -11.36 -2.24
N TYR A 165 -9.71 -10.47 -2.19
CA TYR A 165 -8.64 -10.35 -3.21
C TYR A 165 -9.16 -10.05 -4.62
N GLN A 166 -10.37 -9.48 -4.75
CA GLN A 166 -10.94 -9.08 -6.03
C GLN A 166 -10.39 -7.75 -6.56
N SER A 167 -9.75 -6.99 -5.69
CA SER A 167 -9.07 -5.74 -6.04
C SER A 167 -7.69 -5.71 -5.39
N ALA A 168 -6.70 -5.24 -6.14
CA ALA A 168 -5.43 -4.83 -5.53
C ALA A 168 -5.67 -3.64 -4.58
N THR A 169 -4.85 -3.54 -3.54
CA THR A 169 -4.80 -2.35 -2.68
C THR A 169 -3.87 -1.29 -3.28
N PHE A 170 -3.97 -0.06 -2.82
CA PHE A 170 -3.00 0.99 -3.15
C PHE A 170 -2.67 1.82 -1.90
N LEU A 171 -1.39 2.10 -1.69
CA LEU A 171 -0.95 2.98 -0.60
C LEU A 171 -1.04 4.43 -1.06
N ALA A 172 -1.75 5.26 -0.33
CA ALA A 172 -1.93 6.67 -0.64
C ALA A 172 -1.59 7.58 0.53
N ASP A 173 -1.08 8.76 0.20
CA ASP A 173 -1.07 9.93 1.07
C ASP A 173 -2.40 10.66 0.90
N LEU A 174 -3.00 11.06 2.00
CA LEU A 174 -4.07 12.05 2.04
C LEU A 174 -3.40 13.43 1.96
N THR A 175 -3.56 14.17 0.85
CA THR A 175 -2.68 15.31 0.56
C THR A 175 -3.34 16.67 0.58
N ILE A 176 -4.21 16.96 -0.39
CA ILE A 176 -4.84 18.28 -0.56
C ILE A 176 -6.32 18.14 -0.90
N ARG A 177 -7.11 19.10 -0.47
CA ARG A 177 -8.52 19.17 -0.84
C ARG A 177 -8.72 19.48 -2.32
N HIS A 178 -9.81 18.96 -2.86
CA HIS A 178 -10.24 19.29 -4.21
C HIS A 178 -10.61 20.78 -4.33
N PRO A 179 -10.23 21.47 -5.42
CA PRO A 179 -10.41 22.94 -5.54
C PRO A 179 -11.85 23.44 -5.40
N THR A 180 -12.84 22.61 -5.74
CA THR A 180 -14.26 22.99 -5.78
C THR A 180 -15.18 22.07 -5.01
N ASN A 181 -14.66 20.99 -4.39
CA ASN A 181 -15.43 20.03 -3.60
C ASN A 181 -14.80 19.83 -2.21
N GLY A 182 -15.38 20.46 -1.19
CA GLY A 182 -14.89 20.40 0.19
C GLY A 182 -14.94 19.02 0.84
N ASN A 183 -15.61 18.05 0.22
CA ASN A 183 -15.67 16.64 0.67
C ASN A 183 -14.78 15.71 -0.17
N ALA A 184 -13.92 16.26 -1.00
CA ALA A 184 -13.00 15.46 -1.80
C ALA A 184 -11.54 15.86 -1.58
N GLU A 185 -10.67 14.88 -1.65
CA GLU A 185 -9.23 15.02 -1.47
C GLU A 185 -8.45 14.22 -2.48
N LEU A 186 -7.21 14.62 -2.70
CA LEU A 186 -6.27 13.90 -3.53
C LEU A 186 -5.62 12.77 -2.73
N LEU A 187 -5.93 11.55 -3.08
CA LEU A 187 -5.15 10.37 -2.74
C LEU A 187 -3.98 10.29 -3.72
N TRP A 188 -2.77 10.42 -3.22
CA TRP A 188 -1.58 10.55 -4.07
C TRP A 188 -0.42 9.68 -3.56
N HIS A 189 0.45 9.26 -4.46
CA HIS A 189 1.79 8.79 -4.13
C HIS A 189 2.75 8.93 -5.30
N CYS A 190 4.05 8.81 -5.03
CA CYS A 190 5.12 9.05 -6.01
C CYS A 190 5.14 8.06 -7.21
N GLY A 191 4.22 7.09 -7.30
CA GLY A 191 4.14 6.19 -8.47
C GLY A 191 3.97 4.71 -8.12
N VAL A 192 3.36 4.40 -6.98
CA VAL A 192 3.23 3.02 -6.46
C VAL A 192 1.84 2.42 -6.61
N PHE A 193 0.83 3.18 -7.03
CA PHE A 193 -0.50 2.59 -7.20
C PHE A 193 -0.48 1.53 -8.30
N PRO A 194 -1.14 0.38 -8.09
CA PRO A 194 -1.11 -0.71 -9.05
C PRO A 194 -1.58 -0.31 -10.44
N HIS A 195 -0.79 -0.65 -11.47
CA HIS A 195 -1.13 -0.38 -12.86
C HIS A 195 -2.44 -1.04 -13.30
N VAL A 196 -2.80 -2.19 -12.74
CA VAL A 196 -4.08 -2.88 -13.02
C VAL A 196 -5.31 -2.05 -12.64
N LEU A 197 -5.15 -1.06 -11.77
CA LEU A 197 -6.20 -0.14 -11.34
C LEU A 197 -6.22 1.17 -12.14
N ALA A 198 -5.26 1.41 -13.04
CA ALA A 198 -5.11 2.64 -13.80
C ALA A 198 -6.25 2.87 -14.81
N LYS A 199 -6.57 4.14 -15.08
CA LYS A 199 -7.22 4.54 -16.33
C LYS A 199 -6.23 4.28 -17.47
N GLN A 200 -6.39 3.17 -18.22
CA GLN A 200 -5.39 2.59 -19.11
C GLN A 200 -4.90 3.54 -20.22
N GLU A 201 -5.75 4.39 -20.76
CA GLU A 201 -5.43 5.24 -21.93
C GLU A 201 -4.27 6.22 -21.71
N ALA A 202 -4.05 6.63 -20.45
CA ALA A 202 -3.01 7.59 -20.08
C ALA A 202 -1.89 6.98 -19.21
N ALA A 203 -1.97 5.68 -18.90
CA ALA A 203 -0.99 5.04 -18.04
C ALA A 203 0.39 4.96 -18.69
N ASN A 204 1.42 5.43 -18.00
CA ASN A 204 2.81 5.37 -18.43
C ASN A 204 3.75 5.26 -17.24
N VAL A 205 4.99 4.96 -17.47
CA VAL A 205 6.07 5.06 -16.50
C VAL A 205 6.93 6.30 -16.79
N ALA A 206 7.37 6.97 -15.74
CA ALA A 206 8.13 8.21 -15.81
C ALA A 206 9.39 8.16 -14.95
N LEU A 207 10.28 9.13 -15.13
CA LEU A 207 11.39 9.34 -14.20
C LEU A 207 10.82 9.82 -12.86
N HIS A 208 11.43 9.40 -11.78
CA HIS A 208 11.07 9.90 -10.46
C HIS A 208 11.24 11.43 -10.43
N PHE A 209 10.20 12.17 -10.05
CA PHE A 209 10.13 13.63 -10.16
C PHE A 209 11.27 14.36 -9.46
N ASN A 210 11.78 13.83 -8.34
CA ASN A 210 12.87 14.42 -7.56
C ASN A 210 14.24 13.80 -7.91
N ARG A 211 14.33 12.46 -7.95
CA ARG A 211 15.60 11.72 -8.10
C ARG A 211 16.03 11.51 -9.56
N ARG A 212 15.11 11.69 -10.50
CA ARG A 212 15.32 11.51 -11.94
C ARG A 212 15.69 10.09 -12.37
N ASN A 213 15.54 9.11 -11.49
CA ASN A 213 15.75 7.69 -11.82
C ASN A 213 14.49 7.08 -12.43
N PRO A 214 14.60 6.13 -13.39
CA PRO A 214 13.50 5.24 -13.74
C PRO A 214 13.27 4.23 -12.60
N ALA A 215 12.04 3.75 -12.28
CA ALA A 215 10.81 4.17 -12.89
C ALA A 215 9.76 4.44 -11.80
N VAL A 216 8.85 5.34 -12.07
CA VAL A 216 7.65 5.54 -11.27
C VAL A 216 6.41 5.42 -12.14
N GLY A 217 5.30 4.96 -11.58
CA GLY A 217 4.01 5.02 -12.24
C GLY A 217 3.55 6.46 -12.45
N SER A 218 2.86 6.72 -13.55
CA SER A 218 2.27 8.02 -13.86
C SER A 218 0.88 7.80 -14.45
N TRP A 219 -0.12 7.73 -13.59
CA TRP A 219 -1.52 7.52 -13.97
C TRP A 219 -2.50 7.90 -12.88
N GLU A 220 -3.68 8.25 -13.31
CA GLU A 220 -4.88 8.32 -12.49
C GLU A 220 -5.49 6.91 -12.37
N LEU A 221 -6.04 6.57 -11.20
CA LEU A 221 -6.81 5.34 -11.04
C LEU A 221 -8.20 5.47 -11.65
N LYS A 222 -8.80 4.33 -12.01
CA LYS A 222 -10.21 4.26 -12.43
C LYS A 222 -11.10 4.85 -11.33
N HIS A 223 -12.17 5.53 -11.73
CA HIS A 223 -13.21 5.92 -10.79
C HIS A 223 -14.00 4.68 -10.35
N GLY A 224 -14.61 4.75 -9.20
CA GLY A 224 -15.42 3.68 -8.61
C GLY A 224 -15.55 3.88 -7.11
N GLU A 225 -16.35 3.03 -6.49
CA GLU A 225 -16.50 3.00 -5.04
C GLU A 225 -15.24 2.42 -4.41
N ILE A 226 -14.75 3.07 -3.35
CA ILE A 226 -13.55 2.66 -2.64
C ILE A 226 -13.80 2.61 -1.14
N THR A 227 -13.02 1.79 -0.46
CA THR A 227 -12.86 1.83 0.99
C THR A 227 -11.43 2.24 1.32
N ILE A 228 -11.28 3.18 2.23
CA ILE A 228 -10.00 3.67 2.74
C ILE A 228 -9.80 3.06 4.13
N VAL A 229 -8.60 2.54 4.40
CA VAL A 229 -8.26 1.80 5.62
C VAL A 229 -6.92 2.27 6.17
N ARG A 230 -6.87 2.52 7.48
CA ARG A 230 -5.61 2.74 8.18
C ARG A 230 -5.61 2.00 9.53
N PHE A 231 -4.74 1.01 9.66
CA PHE A 231 -4.35 0.42 10.93
C PHE A 231 -3.27 1.29 11.56
N ASP A 232 -3.44 1.68 12.81
CA ASP A 232 -2.41 2.45 13.51
C ASP A 232 -2.46 2.19 15.02
N GLY A 233 -1.38 2.56 15.72
CA GLY A 233 -1.27 2.36 17.16
C GLY A 233 -0.34 3.36 17.83
N LEU A 234 -0.75 3.82 19.00
CA LEU A 234 0.01 4.73 19.85
C LEU A 234 -0.16 4.33 21.31
N GLY A 235 0.98 4.22 22.04
CA GLY A 235 0.96 3.97 23.49
C GLY A 235 0.28 2.67 23.89
N GLY A 236 0.38 1.63 23.05
CA GLY A 236 -0.22 0.32 23.30
C GLY A 236 -1.70 0.19 22.92
N ALA A 237 -2.36 1.25 22.47
CA ALA A 237 -3.71 1.22 21.93
C ALA A 237 -3.66 1.17 20.39
N TYR A 238 -4.40 0.23 19.80
CA TYR A 238 -4.46 0.04 18.34
C TYR A 238 -5.87 0.21 17.82
N SER A 239 -6.00 0.87 16.70
CA SER A 239 -7.29 1.07 16.04
C SER A 239 -7.17 0.96 14.52
N CYS A 240 -8.30 0.69 13.90
CA CYS A 240 -8.44 0.66 12.45
C CYS A 240 -9.42 1.76 12.04
N LEU A 241 -8.91 2.84 11.44
CA LEU A 241 -9.70 3.83 10.74
C LEU A 241 -10.15 3.24 9.41
N PHE A 242 -11.41 3.36 9.08
CA PHE A 242 -11.93 3.01 7.77
C PHE A 242 -13.17 3.84 7.42
N GLY A 243 -13.41 3.97 6.13
CA GLY A 243 -14.60 4.60 5.60
C GLY A 243 -14.68 4.46 4.10
N GLU A 244 -15.82 4.79 3.55
CA GLU A 244 -16.14 4.63 2.14
C GLU A 244 -16.15 5.97 1.41
N GLY A 245 -15.83 5.91 0.15
CA GLY A 245 -15.82 7.05 -0.76
C GLY A 245 -15.87 6.58 -2.19
N ARG A 246 -15.76 7.52 -3.11
CA ARG A 246 -15.74 7.23 -4.55
C ARG A 246 -14.71 8.07 -5.28
N GLY A 247 -14.13 7.51 -6.32
CA GLY A 247 -13.28 8.23 -7.25
C GLY A 247 -14.08 9.24 -8.07
N ILE A 248 -13.56 10.45 -8.20
CA ILE A 248 -14.16 11.54 -8.98
C ILE A 248 -13.13 12.19 -9.89
N ASP A 249 -13.57 13.03 -10.83
CA ASP A 249 -12.68 13.85 -11.64
C ASP A 249 -12.05 14.97 -10.81
N GLY A 250 -10.84 15.37 -11.21
CA GLY A 250 -10.11 16.48 -10.60
C GLY A 250 -8.88 16.89 -11.41
N PRO A 251 -8.13 17.88 -10.95
CA PRO A 251 -6.92 18.34 -11.61
C PRO A 251 -5.89 17.22 -11.82
N LYS A 252 -5.27 17.19 -13.00
CA LYS A 252 -4.18 16.25 -13.30
C LYS A 252 -2.93 16.60 -12.50
N THR A 253 -2.23 15.55 -12.03
CA THR A 253 -0.94 15.68 -11.35
C THR A 253 0.03 14.59 -11.81
N PHE A 254 1.28 14.68 -11.38
CA PHE A 254 2.29 13.63 -11.60
C PHE A 254 2.18 12.51 -10.56
N GLY A 255 2.90 11.40 -10.81
CA GLY A 255 2.82 10.22 -9.95
C GLY A 255 1.53 9.44 -10.18
N THR A 256 1.11 8.71 -9.16
CA THR A 256 -0.15 7.96 -9.19
C THR A 256 -1.16 8.57 -8.25
N TYR A 257 -2.41 8.70 -8.68
CA TYR A 257 -3.39 9.45 -7.91
C TYR A 257 -4.85 9.03 -8.18
N LEU A 258 -5.71 9.44 -7.25
CA LEU A 258 -7.15 9.37 -7.34
C LEU A 258 -7.74 10.55 -6.56
N TRP A 259 -8.57 11.37 -7.19
CA TRP A 259 -9.44 12.29 -6.46
C TRP A 259 -10.59 11.48 -5.87
N ALA A 260 -10.74 11.53 -4.55
CA ALA A 260 -11.73 10.74 -3.83
C ALA A 260 -12.67 11.64 -3.04
N GLU A 261 -13.97 11.44 -3.24
CA GLU A 261 -15.03 12.10 -2.45
C GLU A 261 -15.50 11.14 -1.35
N VAL A 262 -15.66 11.66 -0.15
CA VAL A 262 -16.19 10.97 1.04
C VAL A 262 -17.37 11.75 1.62
N ALA A 263 -18.16 11.15 2.50
CA ALA A 263 -19.35 11.78 3.07
C ALA A 263 -19.03 13.04 3.88
N ASN A 264 -17.93 13.06 4.61
CA ASN A 264 -17.54 14.18 5.49
C ASN A 264 -16.02 14.21 5.65
N TRP A 265 -15.33 14.93 4.76
CA TRP A 265 -13.88 15.02 4.80
C TRP A 265 -13.33 15.68 6.09
N PRO A 266 -13.93 16.71 6.68
CA PRO A 266 -13.49 17.28 7.96
C PRO A 266 -13.38 16.28 9.11
N LEU A 267 -14.18 15.20 9.14
CA LEU A 267 -14.04 14.14 10.15
C LEU A 267 -12.77 13.31 9.92
N TRP A 268 -12.41 13.05 8.68
CA TRP A 268 -11.16 12.37 8.33
C TRP A 268 -9.95 13.20 8.74
N GLU A 269 -9.94 14.48 8.37
CA GLU A 269 -8.85 15.38 8.75
C GLU A 269 -8.65 15.45 10.26
N ARG A 270 -9.75 15.56 11.01
CA ARG A 270 -9.66 15.59 12.47
C ARG A 270 -8.97 14.33 13.01
N LYS A 271 -9.33 13.14 12.53
CA LYS A 271 -8.72 11.88 12.95
C LYS A 271 -7.22 11.80 12.63
N ILE A 272 -6.79 12.41 11.54
CA ILE A 272 -5.37 12.50 11.17
C ILE A 272 -4.66 13.57 11.99
N MET A 273 -5.24 14.74 12.17
CA MET A 273 -4.64 15.86 12.89
C MET A 273 -4.55 15.64 14.41
N GLU A 274 -5.58 15.03 15.00
CA GLU A 274 -5.64 14.74 16.44
C GLU A 274 -5.03 13.37 16.78
N GLY A 275 -4.80 12.51 15.77
CA GLY A 275 -4.23 11.17 15.92
C GLY A 275 -5.25 10.10 16.36
N PRO A 276 -4.82 8.84 16.46
CA PRO A 276 -3.42 8.37 16.31
C PRO A 276 -2.95 8.20 14.86
N TYR A 277 -3.80 8.47 13.88
CA TYR A 277 -3.55 8.15 12.49
C TYR A 277 -2.61 9.17 11.82
N ILE A 278 -1.87 8.65 10.82
CA ILE A 278 -1.07 9.48 9.93
C ILE A 278 -1.77 9.61 8.56
N HIS A 279 -1.21 10.42 7.68
CA HIS A 279 -1.78 10.67 6.35
C HIS A 279 -1.69 9.49 5.37
N HIS A 280 -0.91 8.45 5.67
CA HIS A 280 -0.87 7.23 4.87
C HIS A 280 -2.12 6.38 5.07
N CYS A 281 -2.69 5.86 4.00
CA CYS A 281 -3.80 4.91 4.04
C CYS A 281 -3.67 3.86 2.93
N ALA A 282 -4.32 2.71 3.14
CA ALA A 282 -4.58 1.75 2.08
C ALA A 282 -5.95 2.02 1.47
N GLY A 283 -6.02 2.14 0.15
CA GLY A 283 -7.27 2.16 -0.58
C GLY A 283 -7.54 0.81 -1.26
N VAL A 284 -8.81 0.47 -1.42
CA VAL A 284 -9.26 -0.74 -2.13
C VAL A 284 -10.64 -0.50 -2.74
N TYR A 285 -10.94 -1.08 -3.90
CA TYR A 285 -12.25 -0.91 -4.52
C TYR A 285 -13.32 -1.77 -3.86
N GLY A 286 -14.48 -1.17 -3.66
CA GLY A 286 -15.69 -1.79 -3.12
C GLY A 286 -16.19 -1.16 -1.82
N HIS A 287 -17.41 -1.51 -1.42
CA HIS A 287 -18.05 -1.15 -0.15
C HIS A 287 -17.71 -2.19 0.91
N LEU A 288 -16.63 -1.98 1.65
CA LEU A 288 -16.02 -2.98 2.53
C LEU A 288 -16.05 -2.59 4.02
N ALA A 289 -16.46 -1.36 4.34
CA ALA A 289 -16.53 -0.88 5.72
C ALA A 289 -17.33 -1.81 6.66
N PRO A 290 -18.50 -2.38 6.26
CA PRO A 290 -19.23 -3.33 7.11
C PRO A 290 -18.45 -4.61 7.40
N ALA A 291 -17.63 -5.10 6.45
CA ALA A 291 -16.83 -6.30 6.65
C ALA A 291 -15.64 -6.04 7.57
N ILE A 292 -15.00 -4.88 7.45
CA ILE A 292 -13.89 -4.47 8.31
C ILE A 292 -14.40 -4.23 9.73
N TRP A 293 -15.55 -3.57 9.90
CA TRP A 293 -16.22 -3.41 11.16
C TRP A 293 -16.47 -4.76 11.85
N GLU A 294 -17.04 -5.71 11.12
CA GLU A 294 -17.31 -7.05 11.63
C GLU A 294 -16.01 -7.79 11.99
N ALA A 295 -14.96 -7.69 11.18
CA ALA A 295 -13.68 -8.32 11.45
C ALA A 295 -13.04 -7.81 12.76
N CYS A 296 -13.12 -6.52 13.04
CA CYS A 296 -12.56 -5.92 14.26
C CYS A 296 -13.15 -6.53 15.54
N LYS A 297 -14.40 -7.01 15.53
CA LYS A 297 -15.01 -7.69 16.68
C LYS A 297 -14.29 -8.98 17.09
N TYR A 298 -13.57 -9.60 16.14
CA TYR A 298 -12.81 -10.84 16.35
C TYR A 298 -11.29 -10.62 16.48
N LEU A 299 -10.88 -9.34 16.55
CA LEU A 299 -9.51 -8.90 16.76
C LEU A 299 -9.46 -8.05 18.05
N PRO A 300 -9.46 -8.65 19.23
CA PRO A 300 -9.77 -7.96 20.50
C PRO A 300 -8.81 -6.82 20.86
N ALA A 301 -7.59 -6.85 20.31
CA ALA A 301 -6.62 -5.77 20.49
C ALA A 301 -6.80 -4.60 19.50
N LEU A 302 -7.73 -4.72 18.52
CA LEU A 302 -7.95 -3.74 17.47
C LEU A 302 -9.32 -3.08 17.61
N LYS A 303 -9.33 -1.80 17.97
CA LYS A 303 -10.55 -1.00 18.03
C LYS A 303 -10.99 -0.60 16.62
N ALA A 304 -12.23 -0.87 16.25
CA ALA A 304 -12.80 -0.32 15.02
C ALA A 304 -13.04 1.19 15.17
N ASP A 305 -12.66 1.97 14.17
CA ASP A 305 -12.83 3.43 14.17
C ASP A 305 -13.36 3.93 12.81
N PRO A 306 -14.67 3.74 12.53
CA PRO A 306 -15.26 4.23 11.30
C PRO A 306 -15.15 5.76 11.22
N ALA A 307 -14.77 6.30 10.04
CA ALA A 307 -14.65 7.74 9.83
C ALA A 307 -16.01 8.44 9.95
N THR A 308 -17.05 7.78 9.44
CA THR A 308 -18.45 8.23 9.52
C THR A 308 -19.30 7.09 10.13
N PRO A 309 -19.37 7.00 11.47
CA PRO A 309 -20.07 5.91 12.13
C PRO A 309 -21.60 5.97 11.89
N THR A 310 -22.21 4.80 11.70
CA THR A 310 -23.67 4.66 11.67
C THR A 310 -24.26 4.80 13.08
N ALA A 311 -25.58 5.03 13.20
CA ALA A 311 -26.25 5.09 14.48
C ALA A 311 -26.08 3.80 15.31
N GLU A 312 -26.10 2.63 14.65
CA GLU A 312 -25.86 1.33 15.31
C GLU A 312 -24.42 1.22 15.84
N GLN A 313 -23.45 1.67 15.06
CA GLN A 313 -22.03 1.70 15.48
C GLN A 313 -21.83 2.63 16.67
N ILE A 314 -22.48 3.81 16.68
CA ILE A 314 -22.42 4.75 17.81
C ILE A 314 -22.98 4.08 19.08
N GLN A 315 -24.12 3.39 18.98
CA GLN A 315 -24.70 2.69 20.14
C GLN A 315 -23.78 1.60 20.69
N THR A 316 -23.08 0.87 19.81
CA THR A 316 -22.13 -0.17 20.22
C THR A 316 -20.93 0.40 21.00
N TYR A 317 -20.54 1.65 20.75
CA TYR A 317 -19.49 2.32 21.52
C TYR A 317 -19.95 2.88 22.88
N LEU A 318 -21.24 3.08 23.07
CA LEU A 318 -21.80 3.63 24.31
C LEU A 318 -22.15 2.55 25.34
N LEU A 319 -22.10 1.28 24.94
CA LEU A 319 -22.32 0.10 25.80
C LEU A 319 -20.98 -0.51 26.24
#